data_d5fa25af50e9e60b75fb955e9d26879d
#
_entry.id   d5fa25af50e9e60b75fb955e9d26879d
#
_cell.length_a   1.000
_cell.length_b   1.000
_cell.length_c   1.000
_cell.angle_alpha   90.00
_cell.angle_beta   90.00
_cell.angle_gamma   90.00
#
_symmetry.space_group_name_H-M   'P 1'
#
loop_
_entity.id
_entity.type
_entity.pdbx_description
1 polymer ?
#
loop_
_entity_poly.entity_id
_entity_poly.type
_entity_poly.pdbx_seq_one_letter_code
_entity_poly.pdbx_strand_id
1 'polypeptide(L)'
;MGTFLRGFTAGHVRQLDAVQEDLHQRAWDAGARPVGTTLKLDLDSTVVETYGLHKQGGKEFTYLHSRGYHPLLAVLAEGGEVVQSRLREGRASAGRGAASFARQALVRLGRLGLQQEVVVRADSGFYSEKVVRACEAHGAHFSISVRLQKSHHESIEAIPDGGLEAHIPY
;
A
#
# COMPACT_ATOMS: atom_id res chain seq x y z
N MET A 1 22.89 17.72 10.92
CA MET A 1 21.72 17.00 10.36
C MET A 1 20.91 16.25 11.42
N GLY A 2 21.52 15.48 12.34
CA GLY A 2 20.78 14.70 13.34
C GLY A 2 19.88 15.50 14.29
N THR A 3 20.26 16.69 14.71
CA THR A 3 19.45 17.55 15.59
C THR A 3 18.20 18.05 14.90
N PHE A 4 18.29 18.44 13.63
CA PHE A 4 17.15 18.87 12.81
C PHE A 4 16.10 17.76 12.68
N LEU A 5 16.51 16.54 12.32
CA LEU A 5 15.58 15.42 12.17
C LEU A 5 14.88 15.01 13.46
N ARG A 6 15.55 15.21 14.63
CA ARG A 6 14.96 14.92 15.95
C ARG A 6 13.85 15.89 16.34
N GLY A 7 13.75 17.05 15.71
CA GLY A 7 12.68 18.01 15.92
C GLY A 7 11.34 17.64 15.25
N PHE A 8 11.33 16.62 14.40
CA PHE A 8 10.11 16.21 13.71
C PHE A 8 9.16 15.47 14.63
N THR A 9 7.90 15.90 14.62
CA THR A 9 6.79 15.30 15.35
C THR A 9 5.80 14.67 14.36
N ALA A 10 4.79 13.95 14.86
CA ALA A 10 3.69 13.42 14.03
C ALA A 10 2.95 14.53 13.24
N GLY A 11 2.89 15.76 13.78
CA GLY A 11 2.35 16.92 13.07
C GLY A 11 3.17 17.29 11.84
N HIS A 12 4.48 17.30 11.96
CA HIS A 12 5.38 17.57 10.83
C HIS A 12 5.30 16.48 9.75
N VAL A 13 5.13 15.21 10.14
CA VAL A 13 4.92 14.11 9.17
C VAL A 13 3.66 14.35 8.35
N ARG A 14 2.55 14.80 8.98
CA ARG A 14 1.32 15.16 8.25
C ARG A 14 1.51 16.34 7.31
N GLN A 15 2.35 17.31 7.69
CA GLN A 15 2.70 18.43 6.79
C GLN A 15 3.50 17.93 5.58
N LEU A 16 4.43 16.99 5.76
CA LEU A 16 5.15 16.36 4.66
C LEU A 16 4.22 15.56 3.75
N ASP A 17 3.23 14.86 4.30
CA ASP A 17 2.18 14.21 3.51
C ASP A 17 1.40 15.21 2.64
N ALA A 18 1.06 16.40 3.17
CA ALA A 18 0.38 17.44 2.40
C ALA A 18 1.28 18.05 1.32
N VAL A 19 2.56 18.26 1.61
CA VAL A 19 3.55 18.71 0.61
C VAL A 19 3.70 17.68 -0.51
N GLN A 20 3.74 16.40 -0.20
CA GLN A 20 3.79 15.34 -1.21
C GLN A 20 2.54 15.35 -2.11
N GLU A 21 1.35 15.54 -1.52
CA GLU A 21 0.09 15.66 -2.28
C GLU A 21 0.12 16.87 -3.23
N ASP A 22 0.58 18.04 -2.77
CA ASP A 22 0.75 19.25 -3.58
C ASP A 22 1.77 19.05 -4.72
N LEU A 23 2.88 18.37 -4.46
CA LEU A 23 3.87 18.04 -5.48
C LEU A 23 3.31 17.11 -6.55
N HIS A 24 2.55 16.08 -6.18
CA HIS A 24 1.86 15.22 -7.15
C HIS A 24 0.89 16.02 -8.00
N GLN A 25 0.07 16.89 -7.38
CA GLN A 25 -0.89 17.72 -8.12
C GLN A 25 -0.17 18.58 -9.14
N ARG A 26 0.89 19.29 -8.76
CA ARG A 26 1.68 20.12 -9.67
C ARG A 26 2.33 19.33 -10.80
N ALA A 27 2.89 18.14 -10.51
CA ALA A 27 3.49 17.30 -11.52
C ALA A 27 2.43 16.82 -12.53
N TRP A 28 1.26 16.43 -12.04
CA TRP A 28 0.15 15.97 -12.87
C TRP A 28 -0.45 17.10 -13.73
N ASP A 29 -0.56 18.31 -13.18
CA ASP A 29 -1.00 19.49 -13.92
C ASP A 29 0.03 19.90 -15.00
N ALA A 30 1.30 19.58 -14.77
CA ALA A 30 2.38 19.78 -15.74
C ALA A 30 2.47 18.65 -16.80
N GLY A 31 1.55 17.69 -16.80
CA GLY A 31 1.46 16.62 -17.81
C GLY A 31 2.02 15.26 -17.39
N ALA A 32 2.44 15.09 -16.12
CA ALA A 32 2.92 13.80 -15.60
C ALA A 32 1.78 12.93 -15.05
N ARG A 33 0.51 13.27 -15.29
CA ARG A 33 -0.64 12.48 -14.83
C ARG A 33 -0.60 11.07 -15.45
N PRO A 34 -0.79 10.02 -14.64
CA PRO A 34 -0.87 8.66 -15.16
C PRO A 34 -1.94 8.53 -16.25
N VAL A 35 -1.61 7.84 -17.31
CA VAL A 35 -2.50 7.59 -18.45
C VAL A 35 -3.07 6.17 -18.38
N GLY A 36 -4.25 5.97 -18.98
CA GLY A 36 -4.95 4.68 -19.00
C GLY A 36 -6.37 4.81 -18.46
N THR A 37 -7.17 3.77 -18.65
CA THR A 37 -8.53 3.67 -18.11
C THR A 37 -8.55 3.10 -16.71
N THR A 38 -7.59 2.23 -16.42
CA THR A 38 -7.44 1.55 -15.13
C THR A 38 -6.02 1.73 -14.62
N LEU A 39 -5.86 2.15 -13.38
CA LEU A 39 -4.56 2.32 -12.72
C LEU A 39 -4.38 1.27 -11.62
N LYS A 40 -3.15 0.81 -11.46
CA LYS A 40 -2.80 -0.18 -10.47
C LYS A 40 -2.13 0.50 -9.27
N LEU A 41 -2.74 0.36 -8.09
CA LEU A 41 -2.19 0.82 -6.83
C LEU A 41 -1.59 -0.37 -6.08
N ASP A 42 -0.28 -0.49 -6.14
CA ASP A 42 0.45 -1.55 -5.45
C ASP A 42 0.64 -1.21 -3.97
N LEU A 43 0.16 -2.09 -3.10
CA LEU A 43 0.44 -2.02 -1.67
C LEU A 43 1.51 -3.05 -1.33
N ASP A 44 2.61 -2.59 -0.78
CA ASP A 44 3.73 -3.44 -0.40
C ASP A 44 4.29 -3.03 0.96
N SER A 45 5.07 -3.92 1.54
CA SER A 45 5.84 -3.66 2.74
C SER A 45 7.30 -4.03 2.51
N THR A 46 8.19 -3.16 2.92
CA THR A 46 9.63 -3.38 2.77
C THR A 46 10.31 -3.34 4.13
N VAL A 47 11.52 -3.87 4.21
CA VAL A 47 12.35 -3.79 5.41
C VAL A 47 13.44 -2.74 5.21
N VAL A 48 13.52 -1.80 6.14
CA VAL A 48 14.60 -0.81 6.20
C VAL A 48 15.46 -1.11 7.41
N GLU A 49 16.61 -1.72 7.16
CA GLU A 49 17.54 -2.07 8.23
C GLU A 49 18.11 -0.84 8.95
N THR A 50 18.29 -0.97 10.24
CA THR A 50 18.87 0.08 11.07
C THR A 50 20.01 -0.45 11.93
N TYR A 51 21.00 0.39 12.12
CA TYR A 51 22.14 0.11 13.00
C TYR A 51 21.98 0.89 14.30
N GLY A 52 22.32 0.24 15.41
CA GLY A 52 22.29 0.81 16.76
C GLY A 52 21.02 0.49 17.54
N LEU A 53 21.13 0.53 18.87
CA LEU A 53 20.11 0.07 19.82
C LEU A 53 19.12 1.15 20.27
N HIS A 54 19.37 2.41 19.91
CA HIS A 54 18.65 3.56 20.46
C HIS A 54 17.60 4.15 19.53
N LYS A 55 17.36 3.53 18.35
CA LYS A 55 16.34 4.00 17.40
C LYS A 55 14.97 3.48 17.83
N GLN A 56 14.07 4.39 18.20
CA GLN A 56 12.72 4.05 18.58
C GLN A 56 12.00 3.32 17.42
N GLY A 57 11.43 2.15 17.72
CA GLY A 57 10.78 1.29 16.72
C GLY A 57 11.74 0.55 15.78
N GLY A 58 12.95 1.04 15.55
CA GLY A 58 13.96 0.41 14.69
C GLY A 58 14.91 -0.54 15.44
N LYS A 59 14.77 -0.68 16.75
CA LYS A 59 15.51 -1.66 17.56
C LYS A 59 14.88 -3.05 17.51
N GLU A 60 13.65 -3.16 17.07
CA GLU A 60 12.89 -4.39 16.99
C GLU A 60 13.33 -5.23 15.79
N PHE A 61 13.30 -6.55 15.94
CA PHE A 61 13.61 -7.46 14.84
C PHE A 61 12.45 -7.50 13.83
N THR A 62 12.82 -7.43 12.57
CA THR A 62 11.93 -7.68 11.44
C THR A 62 11.75 -9.19 11.22
N TYR A 63 10.90 -9.59 10.32
CA TYR A 63 10.76 -11.00 9.91
C TYR A 63 12.01 -11.56 9.22
N LEU A 64 12.92 -10.68 8.77
CA LEU A 64 14.24 -11.06 8.22
C LEU A 64 15.30 -11.25 9.29
N HIS A 65 14.93 -11.25 10.57
CA HIS A 65 15.85 -11.35 11.71
C HIS A 65 16.90 -10.23 11.76
N SER A 66 16.72 -9.14 11.03
CA SER A 66 17.50 -7.92 11.14
C SER A 66 16.75 -6.85 11.93
N ARG A 67 17.49 -5.94 12.57
CA ARG A 67 16.85 -4.78 13.23
C ARG A 67 16.48 -3.74 12.19
N GLY A 68 15.30 -3.18 12.30
CA GLY A 68 14.87 -2.22 11.31
C GLY A 68 13.45 -1.71 11.50
N TYR A 69 12.99 -1.01 10.50
CA TYR A 69 11.60 -0.62 10.31
C TYR A 69 10.95 -1.51 9.26
N HIS A 70 9.63 -1.57 9.29
CA HIS A 70 8.84 -2.31 8.31
C HIS A 70 7.74 -1.40 7.74
N PRO A 71 8.12 -0.38 6.90
CA PRO A 71 7.17 0.55 6.33
C PRO A 71 6.20 -0.11 5.34
N LEU A 72 5.04 0.53 5.18
CA LEU A 72 4.12 0.30 4.07
C LEU A 72 4.33 1.35 3.00
N LEU A 73 4.23 0.93 1.77
CA LEU A 73 4.25 1.77 0.57
C LEU A 73 2.99 1.51 -0.27
N ALA A 74 2.45 2.58 -0.84
CA ALA A 74 1.42 2.52 -1.87
C ALA A 74 1.95 3.25 -3.10
N VAL A 75 2.08 2.53 -4.21
CA VAL A 75 2.74 3.00 -5.43
C VAL A 75 1.82 2.84 -6.61
N LEU A 76 1.68 3.87 -7.44
CA LEU A 76 1.06 3.72 -8.76
C LEU A 76 2.04 3.02 -9.70
N ALA A 77 1.64 1.87 -10.24
CA ALA A 77 2.52 1.04 -11.06
C ALA A 77 2.88 1.70 -12.39
N GLU A 78 2.01 2.52 -12.95
CA GLU A 78 2.16 3.16 -14.24
C GLU A 78 3.31 4.17 -14.28
N GLY A 79 3.48 4.95 -13.21
CA GLY A 79 4.52 5.98 -13.13
C GLY A 79 5.57 5.74 -12.04
N GLY A 80 5.33 4.77 -11.16
CA GLY A 80 6.21 4.49 -10.02
C GLY A 80 6.08 5.53 -8.89
N GLU A 81 5.05 6.37 -8.89
CA GLU A 81 4.84 7.38 -7.86
C GLU A 81 4.43 6.76 -6.54
N VAL A 82 5.13 7.11 -5.48
CA VAL A 82 4.74 6.74 -4.11
C VAL A 82 3.60 7.65 -3.67
N VAL A 83 2.37 7.14 -3.72
CA VAL A 83 1.16 7.87 -3.31
C VAL A 83 1.11 8.05 -1.80
N GLN A 84 1.46 7.01 -1.06
CA GLN A 84 1.42 7.01 0.40
C GLN A 84 2.54 6.16 0.97
N SER A 85 3.10 6.59 2.09
CA SER A 85 4.04 5.79 2.88
C SER A 85 3.66 5.83 4.36
N ARG A 86 3.99 4.78 5.09
CA ARG A 86 3.80 4.74 6.54
C ARG A 86 4.94 3.97 7.21
N LEU A 87 5.73 4.67 7.99
CA LEU A 87 6.76 4.05 8.82
C LEU A 87 6.11 3.23 9.95
N ARG A 88 6.62 2.03 10.17
CA ARG A 88 6.17 1.13 11.24
C ARG A 88 7.37 0.49 11.95
N GLU A 89 7.14 0.00 13.16
CA GLU A 89 8.12 -0.80 13.90
C GLU A 89 8.50 -2.05 13.12
N GLY A 90 9.75 -2.53 13.31
CA GLY A 90 10.26 -3.72 12.61
C GLY A 90 9.43 -4.98 12.79
N ARG A 91 8.85 -5.18 13.97
CA ARG A 91 7.98 -6.33 14.30
C ARG A 91 6.56 -6.25 13.75
N ALA A 92 6.19 -5.16 13.09
CA ALA A 92 4.84 -5.04 12.56
C ALA A 92 4.62 -6.04 11.41
N SER A 93 3.55 -6.84 11.47
CA SER A 93 3.14 -7.68 10.35
C SER A 93 2.63 -6.84 9.18
N ALA A 94 2.68 -7.36 7.94
CA ALA A 94 2.18 -6.65 6.75
C ALA A 94 0.72 -6.20 6.92
N GLY A 95 -0.15 -7.05 7.46
CA GLY A 95 -1.56 -6.75 7.68
C GLY A 95 -1.86 -5.69 8.75
N ARG A 96 -0.90 -5.43 9.68
CA ARG A 96 -1.13 -4.44 10.75
C ARG A 96 -1.29 -3.03 10.19
N GLY A 97 -2.50 -2.48 10.28
CA GLY A 97 -2.82 -1.14 9.79
C GLY A 97 -3.02 -1.05 8.27
N ALA A 98 -2.99 -2.17 7.54
CA ALA A 98 -3.13 -2.22 6.09
C ALA A 98 -4.45 -1.60 5.58
N ALA A 99 -5.58 -1.91 6.20
CA ALA A 99 -6.88 -1.37 5.78
C ALA A 99 -6.94 0.17 5.91
N SER A 100 -6.46 0.72 7.03
CA SER A 100 -6.42 2.18 7.20
C SER A 100 -5.40 2.84 6.26
N PHE A 101 -4.35 2.13 5.88
CA PHE A 101 -3.36 2.58 4.92
C PHE A 101 -3.92 2.59 3.50
N ALA A 102 -4.55 1.50 3.05
CA ALA A 102 -5.23 1.42 1.76
C ALA A 102 -6.27 2.53 1.62
N ARG A 103 -7.13 2.72 2.64
CA ARG A 103 -8.10 3.81 2.66
C ARG A 103 -7.44 5.18 2.50
N GLN A 104 -6.34 5.46 3.20
CA GLN A 104 -5.64 6.75 3.08
C GLN A 104 -5.07 6.97 1.68
N ALA A 105 -4.49 5.95 1.07
CA ALA A 105 -3.99 6.03 -0.29
C ALA A 105 -5.12 6.31 -1.30
N LEU A 106 -6.24 5.59 -1.21
CA LEU A 106 -7.41 5.78 -2.07
C LEU A 106 -8.04 7.17 -1.89
N VAL A 107 -8.18 7.64 -0.65
CA VAL A 107 -8.67 9.01 -0.37
C VAL A 107 -7.75 10.06 -0.99
N ARG A 108 -6.43 9.86 -0.94
CA ARG A 108 -5.46 10.78 -1.56
C ARG A 108 -5.61 10.80 -3.08
N LEU A 109 -5.73 9.65 -3.72
CA LEU A 109 -5.97 9.58 -5.17
C LEU A 109 -7.26 10.32 -5.58
N GLY A 110 -8.33 10.16 -4.79
CA GLY A 110 -9.57 10.90 -5.01
C GLY A 110 -9.38 12.43 -4.89
N ARG A 111 -8.60 12.91 -3.92
CA ARG A 111 -8.30 14.35 -3.78
C ARG A 111 -7.47 14.90 -4.95
N LEU A 112 -6.57 14.09 -5.50
CA LEU A 112 -5.79 14.42 -6.67
C LEU A 112 -6.63 14.41 -7.97
N GLY A 113 -7.94 14.19 -7.85
CA GLY A 113 -8.87 14.22 -8.98
C GLY A 113 -8.69 13.07 -9.97
N LEU A 114 -8.28 11.92 -9.47
CA LEU A 114 -8.18 10.72 -10.29
C LEU A 114 -9.59 10.27 -10.72
N GLN A 115 -9.78 10.08 -12.03
CA GLN A 115 -11.06 9.68 -12.62
C GLN A 115 -11.04 8.23 -13.12
N GLN A 116 -9.85 7.66 -13.22
CA GLN A 116 -9.65 6.29 -13.69
C GLN A 116 -10.11 5.28 -12.63
N GLU A 117 -10.49 4.11 -13.10
CA GLU A 117 -10.68 2.96 -12.20
C GLU A 117 -9.37 2.61 -11.51
N VAL A 118 -9.44 2.24 -10.24
CA VAL A 118 -8.27 1.83 -9.47
C VAL A 118 -8.38 0.36 -9.11
N VAL A 119 -7.34 -0.40 -9.41
CA VAL A 119 -7.16 -1.78 -8.93
C VAL A 119 -6.07 -1.79 -7.87
N VAL A 120 -6.42 -2.08 -6.63
CA VAL A 120 -5.47 -2.27 -5.53
C VAL A 120 -4.87 -3.66 -5.66
N ARG A 121 -3.54 -3.75 -5.81
CA ARG A 121 -2.81 -5.03 -5.84
C ARG A 121 -1.99 -5.17 -4.55
N ALA A 122 -1.98 -6.37 -3.99
CA ALA A 122 -1.19 -6.65 -2.79
C ALA A 122 -0.85 -8.14 -2.66
N ASP A 123 0.16 -8.43 -1.84
CA ASP A 123 0.52 -9.79 -1.47
C ASP A 123 -0.42 -10.37 -0.40
N SER A 124 -0.21 -11.64 -0.07
CA SER A 124 -1.01 -12.36 0.92
C SER A 124 -0.90 -11.82 2.35
N GLY A 125 0.09 -10.99 2.65
CA GLY A 125 0.24 -10.32 3.94
C GLY A 125 -0.81 -9.25 4.17
N PHE A 126 -1.42 -8.73 3.10
CA PHE A 126 -2.50 -7.73 3.15
C PHE A 126 -3.89 -8.36 3.10
N TYR A 127 -4.00 -9.67 2.83
CA TYR A 127 -5.29 -10.31 2.71
C TYR A 127 -6.09 -10.25 4.02
N SER A 128 -7.14 -9.47 4.01
CA SER A 128 -8.11 -9.39 5.10
C SER A 128 -9.41 -8.75 4.63
N GLU A 129 -10.52 -9.16 5.23
CA GLU A 129 -11.83 -8.57 4.98
C GLU A 129 -11.82 -7.04 5.13
N LYS A 130 -11.05 -6.51 6.07
CA LYS A 130 -10.96 -5.06 6.32
C LYS A 130 -10.28 -4.31 5.16
N VAL A 131 -9.31 -4.93 4.48
CA VAL A 131 -8.68 -4.34 3.28
C VAL A 131 -9.65 -4.38 2.11
N VAL A 132 -10.31 -5.52 1.89
CA VAL A 132 -11.35 -5.66 0.85
C VAL A 132 -12.44 -4.61 1.02
N ARG A 133 -13.02 -4.49 2.21
CA ARG A 133 -14.03 -3.46 2.52
C ARG A 133 -13.51 -2.03 2.33
N ALA A 134 -12.22 -1.77 2.58
CA ALA A 134 -11.65 -0.45 2.33
C ALA A 134 -11.58 -0.13 0.83
N CYS A 135 -11.30 -1.11 -0.02
CA CYS A 135 -11.33 -0.96 -1.47
C CYS A 135 -12.76 -0.71 -1.96
N GLU A 136 -13.70 -1.57 -1.59
CA GLU A 136 -15.12 -1.47 -1.96
C GLU A 136 -15.74 -0.12 -1.57
N ALA A 137 -15.47 0.34 -0.34
CA ALA A 137 -15.98 1.62 0.16
C ALA A 137 -15.49 2.84 -0.64
N HIS A 138 -14.45 2.69 -1.44
CA HIS A 138 -13.88 3.74 -2.30
C HIS A 138 -14.02 3.45 -3.79
N GLY A 139 -14.85 2.44 -4.16
CA GLY A 139 -15.08 2.07 -5.55
C GLY A 139 -13.86 1.49 -6.25
N ALA A 140 -12.88 1.00 -5.50
CA ALA A 140 -11.69 0.38 -6.06
C ALA A 140 -11.87 -1.13 -6.19
N HIS A 141 -11.43 -1.69 -7.32
CA HIS A 141 -11.24 -3.13 -7.48
C HIS A 141 -10.01 -3.58 -6.70
N PHE A 142 -9.87 -4.88 -6.51
CA PHE A 142 -8.70 -5.43 -5.83
C PHE A 142 -8.24 -6.76 -6.42
N SER A 143 -6.94 -6.99 -6.36
CA SER A 143 -6.27 -8.24 -6.71
C SER A 143 -5.25 -8.54 -5.61
N ILE A 144 -5.62 -9.42 -4.68
CA ILE A 144 -4.82 -9.73 -3.49
C ILE A 144 -4.51 -11.22 -3.50
N SER A 145 -3.23 -11.57 -3.41
CA SER A 145 -2.81 -12.97 -3.30
C SER A 145 -3.34 -13.58 -2.00
N VAL A 146 -3.73 -14.85 -2.07
CA VAL A 146 -4.22 -15.59 -0.91
C VAL A 146 -3.36 -16.84 -0.70
N ARG A 147 -2.98 -17.11 0.54
CA ARG A 147 -2.42 -18.43 0.89
C ARG A 147 -3.53 -19.47 0.80
N LEU A 148 -3.40 -20.40 -0.14
CA LEU A 148 -4.39 -21.46 -0.31
C LEU A 148 -4.47 -22.30 0.96
N GLN A 149 -5.69 -22.45 1.46
CA GLN A 149 -6.08 -23.36 2.53
C GLN A 149 -7.02 -24.42 1.96
N LYS A 150 -7.25 -25.49 2.71
CA LYS A 150 -8.14 -26.58 2.27
C LYS A 150 -9.52 -26.09 1.83
N SER A 151 -10.11 -25.15 2.58
CA SER A 151 -11.40 -24.55 2.22
C SER A 151 -11.38 -23.79 0.91
N HIS A 152 -10.25 -23.16 0.53
CA HIS A 152 -10.11 -22.48 -0.76
C HIS A 152 -10.06 -23.51 -1.91
N HIS A 153 -9.33 -24.62 -1.73
CA HIS A 153 -9.31 -25.69 -2.72
C HIS A 153 -10.71 -26.27 -2.93
N GLU A 154 -11.42 -26.61 -1.85
CA GLU A 154 -12.80 -27.11 -1.91
C GLU A 154 -13.75 -26.14 -2.62
N SER A 155 -13.61 -24.84 -2.38
CA SER A 155 -14.41 -23.81 -3.05
C SER A 155 -14.08 -23.68 -4.54
N ILE A 156 -12.81 -23.80 -4.92
CA ILE A 156 -12.36 -23.75 -6.32
C ILE A 156 -12.86 -24.99 -7.06
N GLU A 157 -12.72 -26.17 -6.47
CA GLU A 157 -13.18 -27.44 -7.04
C GLU A 157 -14.71 -27.51 -7.22
N ALA A 158 -15.45 -26.76 -6.39
CA ALA A 158 -16.90 -26.65 -6.51
C ALA A 158 -17.38 -25.73 -7.64
N ILE A 159 -16.49 -24.99 -8.32
CA ILE A 159 -16.84 -24.16 -9.45
C ILE A 159 -17.09 -25.06 -10.68
N PRO A 160 -18.29 -25.02 -11.30
CA PRO A 160 -18.57 -25.81 -12.51
C PRO A 160 -17.61 -25.43 -13.65
N ASP A 161 -17.25 -26.39 -14.51
CA ASP A 161 -16.33 -26.19 -15.65
C ASP A 161 -16.72 -25.03 -16.59
N GLY A 162 -18.00 -24.68 -16.67
CA GLY A 162 -18.48 -23.52 -17.42
C GLY A 162 -18.48 -22.20 -16.66
N GLY A 163 -18.08 -22.19 -15.39
CA GLY A 163 -18.06 -21.00 -14.52
C GLY A 163 -16.73 -20.24 -14.52
N LEU A 164 -15.73 -20.73 -15.24
CA LEU A 164 -14.42 -20.10 -15.34
C LEU A 164 -14.31 -19.40 -16.70
N GLU A 165 -14.15 -18.10 -16.69
CA GLU A 165 -13.79 -17.32 -17.87
C GLU A 165 -12.27 -17.29 -18.02
N ALA A 166 -11.77 -17.41 -19.26
CA ALA A 166 -10.35 -17.29 -19.54
C ALA A 166 -9.88 -15.88 -19.20
N HIS A 167 -8.99 -15.76 -18.21
CA HIS A 167 -8.35 -14.48 -17.91
C HIS A 167 -7.26 -14.22 -18.96
N ILE A 168 -7.41 -13.16 -19.73
CA ILE A 168 -6.35 -12.67 -20.63
C ILE A 168 -5.42 -11.82 -19.79
N PRO A 169 -4.18 -12.24 -19.53
CA PRO A 169 -3.22 -11.40 -18.80
C PRO A 169 -2.92 -10.13 -19.61
N TYR A 170 -2.93 -9.01 -18.93
CA TYR A 170 -2.58 -7.69 -19.49
C TYR A 170 -1.08 -7.59 -19.77
#